data_a4a035e33cc5d5879bd3af7190508b5a
#
_entry.id   a4a035e33cc5d5879bd3af7190508b5a
#
_cell.length_a   1.000
_cell.length_b   1.000
_cell.length_c   1.000
_cell.angle_alpha   90.00
_cell.angle_beta   90.00
_cell.angle_gamma   90.00
#
_symmetry.space_group_name_H-M   'P 1'
#
loop_
_entity.id
_entity.type
_entity.pdbx_description
1 polymer ?
#
loop_
_entity_poly.entity_id
_entity_poly.type
_entity_poly.pdbx_seq_one_letter_code
_entity_poly.pdbx_strand_id
1 'polypeptide(L)'
;IANNAIKKDEFARNVRWKPVRFEWDNMFSYGEDNVIDFTKMKDVVGLFAANASGKSTILSALSFCIFDKCDREFKAANILNVQKSSFRCKLEFELNGLRYFITREGKADRKGAVKVNVRFWKVENGQEVDLHGEDRDATNAVIRDYLGTYDDFILTSLSIQSGKNNGSVIDMGNTDRKDLLAQFMGLAIFDRLYTESNKRYNELAAQLKVYQNIDYAKLIEELSKSIEANQSLYNETQIQIEAVKVKQTEAQQRVVDETKNLIKIDGNIPPLEVSQANKG
;
A
#
# COMPACT_ATOMS: atom_id res chain seq x y z
N ILE A 1 -12.21 6.38 9.25
CA ILE A 1 -11.80 5.06 8.72
C ILE A 1 -11.87 5.04 7.18
N ALA A 2 -12.82 5.74 6.54
CA ALA A 2 -12.94 5.83 5.08
C ALA A 2 -11.79 6.62 4.40
N ASN A 3 -11.15 7.53 5.11
CA ASN A 3 -10.10 8.41 4.56
C ASN A 3 -8.76 7.73 4.24
N ASN A 4 -8.48 6.54 4.79
CA ASN A 4 -7.21 5.85 4.56
C ASN A 4 -7.27 4.81 3.42
N ALA A 5 -8.46 4.47 2.90
CA ALA A 5 -8.61 3.51 1.82
C ALA A 5 -8.46 4.12 0.42
N ILE A 6 -8.48 5.45 0.35
CA ILE A 6 -8.41 6.18 -0.91
C ILE A 6 -7.01 6.77 -1.01
N LYS A 7 -6.09 6.08 -1.67
CA LYS A 7 -4.78 6.64 -2.01
C LYS A 7 -5.00 7.90 -2.83
N LYS A 8 -4.34 8.99 -2.45
CA LYS A 8 -4.37 10.31 -3.11
C LYS A 8 -4.05 10.25 -4.61
N ASP A 9 -3.37 9.20 -5.05
CA ASP A 9 -2.79 9.02 -6.38
C ASP A 9 -3.78 8.89 -7.54
N GLU A 10 -5.09 8.82 -7.25
CA GLU A 10 -6.08 8.52 -8.29
C GLU A 10 -7.11 9.62 -8.53
N PHE A 11 -6.97 10.76 -7.86
CA PHE A 11 -7.93 11.85 -7.96
C PHE A 11 -7.59 12.96 -8.94
N ALA A 12 -6.35 13.07 -9.38
CA ALA A 12 -5.86 14.26 -10.07
C ALA A 12 -5.97 14.21 -11.60
N ARG A 13 -6.80 13.34 -12.18
CA ARG A 13 -6.77 13.08 -13.63
C ARG A 13 -7.47 14.11 -14.52
N ASN A 14 -8.13 15.11 -13.96
CA ASN A 14 -8.68 16.23 -14.73
C ASN A 14 -7.90 17.53 -14.45
N VAL A 15 -6.58 17.43 -14.40
CA VAL A 15 -5.72 18.56 -14.11
C VAL A 15 -5.43 19.30 -15.42
N ARG A 16 -5.93 20.53 -15.52
CA ARG A 16 -5.61 21.41 -16.65
C ARG A 16 -4.27 22.09 -16.41
N TRP A 17 -3.21 21.50 -16.92
CA TRP A 17 -1.92 22.16 -16.98
C TRP A 17 -1.68 22.73 -18.37
N LYS A 18 -0.86 23.78 -18.47
CA LYS A 18 -0.48 24.41 -19.73
C LYS A 18 1.03 24.39 -19.89
N PRO A 19 1.56 23.82 -20.96
CA PRO A 19 2.99 23.97 -21.25
C PRO A 19 3.29 25.43 -21.55
N VAL A 20 4.41 25.90 -21.03
CA VAL A 20 4.88 27.28 -21.22
C VAL A 20 6.12 27.29 -22.10
N ARG A 21 7.12 26.49 -21.74
CA ARG A 21 8.39 26.44 -22.45
C ARG A 21 8.99 25.04 -22.32
N PHE A 22 9.49 24.50 -23.42
CA PHE A 22 10.21 23.25 -23.47
C PHE A 22 11.56 23.47 -24.11
N GLU A 23 12.62 23.06 -23.41
CA GLU A 23 14.01 23.14 -23.83
C GLU A 23 14.61 21.73 -23.81
N TRP A 24 15.42 21.41 -24.83
CA TRP A 24 16.13 20.13 -24.84
C TRP A 24 17.43 20.22 -25.63
N ASP A 25 18.43 19.49 -25.16
CA ASP A 25 19.74 19.39 -25.72
C ASP A 25 20.17 17.94 -25.91
N ASN A 26 20.74 17.62 -27.04
CA ASN A 26 21.38 16.34 -27.31
C ASN A 26 20.47 15.11 -27.12
N MET A 27 19.21 15.25 -27.45
CA MET A 27 18.23 14.15 -27.39
C MET A 27 17.89 13.65 -28.79
N PHE A 28 17.97 12.34 -28.99
CA PHE A 28 17.74 11.66 -30.27
C PHE A 28 18.62 12.24 -31.39
N SER A 29 18.01 12.80 -32.44
CA SER A 29 18.71 13.44 -33.54
C SER A 29 19.03 14.92 -33.34
N TYR A 30 18.56 15.50 -32.24
CA TYR A 30 18.75 16.93 -31.95
C TYR A 30 20.12 17.20 -31.29
N GLY A 31 20.67 18.35 -31.63
CA GLY A 31 21.85 18.94 -30.97
C GLY A 31 21.48 19.80 -29.78
N GLU A 32 22.17 20.90 -29.61
CA GLU A 32 21.99 21.84 -28.49
C GLU A 32 21.05 22.99 -28.83
N ASP A 33 20.62 23.72 -27.81
CA ASP A 33 19.81 24.96 -27.90
C ASP A 33 18.44 24.83 -28.57
N ASN A 34 17.81 23.68 -28.41
CA ASN A 34 16.44 23.52 -28.95
C ASN A 34 15.43 24.05 -27.93
N VAL A 35 14.48 24.86 -28.43
CA VAL A 35 13.46 25.49 -27.60
C VAL A 35 12.12 25.58 -28.31
N ILE A 36 11.03 25.31 -27.58
CA ILE A 36 9.68 25.61 -27.99
C ILE A 36 9.08 26.53 -26.90
N ASP A 37 8.63 27.70 -27.32
CA ASP A 37 7.89 28.66 -26.48
C ASP A 37 6.41 28.57 -26.83
N PHE A 38 5.64 27.86 -26.01
CA PHE A 38 4.23 27.64 -26.21
C PHE A 38 3.40 28.93 -25.99
N THR A 39 3.95 29.93 -25.31
CA THR A 39 3.25 31.21 -25.10
C THR A 39 3.07 32.00 -26.39
N LYS A 40 3.92 31.75 -27.37
CA LYS A 40 3.86 32.36 -28.70
C LYS A 40 2.93 31.65 -29.67
N MET A 41 2.45 30.46 -29.30
CA MET A 41 1.56 29.65 -30.11
C MET A 41 0.11 30.04 -29.82
N LYS A 42 -0.65 30.24 -30.89
CA LYS A 42 -2.10 30.54 -30.82
C LYS A 42 -2.83 29.57 -31.75
N ASP A 43 -3.98 29.12 -31.28
CA ASP A 43 -4.87 28.26 -32.04
C ASP A 43 -4.17 26.99 -32.57
N VAL A 44 -4.18 26.74 -33.88
CA VAL A 44 -3.56 25.59 -34.54
C VAL A 44 -2.20 25.97 -35.11
N VAL A 45 -1.19 25.20 -34.72
CA VAL A 45 0.19 25.39 -35.17
C VAL A 45 0.65 24.22 -36.03
N GLY A 46 1.10 24.50 -37.24
CA GLY A 46 1.67 23.53 -38.16
C GLY A 46 3.19 23.43 -38.08
N LEU A 47 3.73 22.23 -37.90
CA LEU A 47 5.16 21.95 -37.97
C LEU A 47 5.51 21.29 -39.31
N PHE A 48 6.18 22.02 -40.19
CA PHE A 48 6.54 21.55 -41.53
C PHE A 48 8.07 21.32 -41.59
N ALA A 49 8.46 20.12 -41.95
CA ALA A 49 9.86 19.76 -42.20
C ALA A 49 9.93 18.49 -43.05
N ALA A 50 11.09 18.20 -43.64
CA ALA A 50 11.30 17.00 -44.44
C ALA A 50 11.05 15.72 -43.63
N ASN A 51 10.81 14.61 -44.30
CA ASN A 51 10.67 13.30 -43.64
C ASN A 51 12.02 12.97 -42.95
N ALA A 52 11.91 12.25 -41.82
CA ALA A 52 13.05 11.90 -40.94
C ALA A 52 13.79 13.11 -40.30
N SER A 53 13.28 14.34 -40.37
CA SER A 53 13.87 15.52 -39.73
C SER A 53 13.65 15.59 -38.19
N GLY A 54 12.97 14.63 -37.62
CA GLY A 54 12.76 14.60 -36.16
C GLY A 54 11.44 15.23 -35.68
N LYS A 55 10.49 15.58 -36.55
CA LYS A 55 9.19 16.18 -36.15
C LYS A 55 8.48 15.43 -35.01
N SER A 56 8.31 14.13 -35.18
CA SER A 56 7.64 13.29 -34.15
C SER A 56 8.53 13.10 -32.90
N THR A 57 9.84 13.24 -33.04
CA THR A 57 10.80 13.07 -31.97
C THR A 57 10.69 14.18 -30.90
N ILE A 58 10.16 15.36 -31.28
CA ILE A 58 9.84 16.42 -30.32
C ILE A 58 8.86 15.94 -29.26
N LEU A 59 7.80 15.23 -29.68
CA LEU A 59 6.78 14.69 -28.78
C LEU A 59 7.37 13.57 -27.90
N SER A 60 8.26 12.73 -28.44
CA SER A 60 8.97 11.73 -27.68
C SER A 60 9.89 12.35 -26.63
N ALA A 61 10.60 13.46 -26.97
CA ALA A 61 11.43 14.20 -26.03
C ALA A 61 10.61 14.86 -24.91
N LEU A 62 9.46 15.45 -25.25
CA LEU A 62 8.53 16.03 -24.28
C LEU A 62 7.97 14.95 -23.34
N SER A 63 7.49 13.83 -23.89
CA SER A 63 6.98 12.71 -23.10
C SER A 63 8.04 12.15 -22.16
N PHE A 64 9.28 12.00 -22.63
CA PHE A 64 10.39 11.57 -21.79
C PHE A 64 10.69 12.59 -20.68
N CYS A 65 10.66 13.88 -20.96
CA CYS A 65 10.84 14.92 -19.95
C CYS A 65 9.83 14.81 -18.82
N ILE A 66 8.55 14.55 -19.13
CA ILE A 66 7.49 14.45 -18.13
C ILE A 66 7.53 13.11 -17.42
N PHE A 67 7.46 12.00 -18.17
CA PHE A 67 7.15 10.68 -17.63
C PHE A 67 8.35 9.72 -17.53
N ASP A 68 9.54 10.15 -17.93
CA ASP A 68 10.71 9.26 -18.01
C ASP A 68 10.49 8.07 -18.97
N LYS A 69 9.57 8.24 -19.92
CA LYS A 69 9.10 7.21 -20.87
C LYS A 69 8.70 7.88 -22.18
N CYS A 70 8.92 7.22 -23.28
CA CYS A 70 8.38 7.64 -24.58
C CYS A 70 7.92 6.44 -25.40
N ASP A 71 7.24 6.70 -26.51
CA ASP A 71 6.62 5.70 -27.40
C ASP A 71 7.63 4.81 -28.11
N ARG A 72 8.86 5.28 -28.28
CA ARG A 72 9.87 4.63 -29.12
C ARG A 72 10.88 3.83 -28.32
N GLU A 73 11.23 4.28 -27.11
CA GLU A 73 12.38 3.78 -26.40
C GLU A 73 12.16 3.75 -24.88
N PHE A 74 12.61 2.65 -24.25
CA PHE A 74 12.55 2.48 -22.80
C PHE A 74 13.88 2.71 -22.10
N LYS A 75 14.99 2.81 -22.88
CA LYS A 75 16.33 2.96 -22.32
C LYS A 75 16.83 4.39 -22.53
N ALA A 76 17.31 5.02 -21.48
CA ALA A 76 17.88 6.38 -21.52
C ALA A 76 19.09 6.48 -22.49
N ALA A 77 19.81 5.39 -22.71
CA ALA A 77 20.90 5.34 -23.69
C ALA A 77 20.43 5.63 -25.13
N ASN A 78 19.18 5.27 -25.46
CA ASN A 78 18.64 5.49 -26.80
C ASN A 78 17.98 6.87 -26.93
N ILE A 79 17.81 7.59 -25.83
CA ILE A 79 17.37 8.99 -25.79
C ILE A 79 18.55 9.94 -26.10
N LEU A 80 19.73 9.60 -25.60
CA LEU A 80 20.95 10.38 -25.82
C LEU A 80 21.32 10.36 -27.30
N ASN A 81 21.65 11.53 -27.85
CA ASN A 81 22.25 11.63 -29.18
C ASN A 81 23.56 10.84 -29.24
N VAL A 82 23.66 9.95 -30.21
CA VAL A 82 24.82 9.02 -30.36
C VAL A 82 26.18 9.72 -30.47
N GLN A 83 26.21 11.00 -30.84
CA GLN A 83 27.43 11.80 -30.96
C GLN A 83 27.78 12.59 -29.71
N LYS A 84 26.98 12.46 -28.66
CA LYS A 84 27.09 13.27 -27.44
C LYS A 84 27.22 12.39 -26.19
N SER A 85 27.76 12.96 -25.12
CA SER A 85 28.00 12.26 -23.87
C SER A 85 26.95 12.56 -22.78
N SER A 86 26.11 13.59 -23.01
CA SER A 86 25.06 13.98 -22.09
C SER A 86 23.89 14.62 -22.83
N PHE A 87 22.71 14.55 -22.24
CA PHE A 87 21.55 15.27 -22.69
C PHE A 87 20.89 16.01 -21.54
N ARG A 88 20.10 16.99 -21.86
CA ARG A 88 19.26 17.71 -20.91
C ARG A 88 17.91 18.02 -21.53
N CYS A 89 16.84 17.99 -20.72
CA CYS A 89 15.56 18.59 -21.08
C CYS A 89 14.97 19.31 -19.89
N LYS A 90 14.21 20.37 -20.18
CA LYS A 90 13.51 21.18 -19.17
C LYS A 90 12.15 21.58 -19.70
N LEU A 91 11.12 21.26 -18.91
CA LEU A 91 9.76 21.71 -19.16
C LEU A 91 9.34 22.71 -18.08
N GLU A 92 8.84 23.84 -18.51
CA GLU A 92 8.12 24.80 -17.71
C GLU A 92 6.62 24.70 -18.05
N PHE A 93 5.78 24.57 -17.04
CA PHE A 93 4.34 24.53 -17.22
C PHE A 93 3.61 25.27 -16.09
N GLU A 94 2.38 25.67 -16.37
CA GLU A 94 1.49 26.31 -15.41
C GLU A 94 0.40 25.36 -14.98
N LEU A 95 0.18 25.29 -13.66
CA LEU A 95 -0.85 24.49 -13.04
C LEU A 95 -1.49 25.29 -11.91
N ASN A 96 -2.81 25.50 -11.96
CA ASN A 96 -3.54 26.27 -10.95
C ASN A 96 -2.96 27.68 -10.70
N GLY A 97 -2.44 28.34 -11.73
CA GLY A 97 -1.84 29.67 -11.65
C GLY A 97 -0.41 29.72 -11.09
N LEU A 98 0.19 28.57 -10.77
CA LEU A 98 1.59 28.47 -10.34
C LEU A 98 2.46 27.90 -11.44
N ARG A 99 3.74 28.31 -11.46
CA ARG A 99 4.75 27.78 -12.37
C ARG A 99 5.48 26.60 -11.79
N TYR A 100 5.55 25.53 -12.57
CA TYR A 100 6.24 24.28 -12.26
C TYR A 100 7.32 23.99 -13.28
N PHE A 101 8.35 23.29 -12.85
CA PHE A 101 9.50 22.97 -13.67
C PHE A 101 9.93 21.53 -13.47
N ILE A 102 10.14 20.82 -14.57
CA ILE A 102 10.75 19.48 -14.57
C ILE A 102 12.04 19.59 -15.37
N THR A 103 13.17 19.12 -14.81
CA THR A 103 14.43 19.00 -15.54
C THR A 103 14.93 17.56 -15.44
N ARG A 104 15.37 17.00 -16.58
CA ARG A 104 16.09 15.74 -16.61
C ARG A 104 17.43 15.93 -17.29
N GLU A 105 18.46 15.35 -16.70
CA GLU A 105 19.82 15.36 -17.21
C GLU A 105 20.36 13.93 -17.25
N GLY A 106 20.77 13.47 -18.41
CA GLY A 106 21.37 12.17 -18.61
C GLY A 106 22.83 12.28 -18.98
N LYS A 107 23.69 11.47 -18.36
CA LYS A 107 25.11 11.42 -18.66
C LYS A 107 25.53 9.96 -18.87
N ALA A 108 26.24 9.72 -20.01
CA ALA A 108 26.78 8.42 -20.32
C ALA A 108 28.07 8.17 -19.48
N ASP A 109 28.18 6.95 -18.98
CA ASP A 109 29.40 6.46 -18.38
C ASP A 109 30.37 5.93 -19.45
N ARG A 110 31.59 5.50 -19.05
CA ARG A 110 32.58 4.92 -19.94
C ARG A 110 32.13 3.63 -20.63
N LYS A 111 31.07 2.98 -20.12
CA LYS A 111 30.50 1.73 -20.66
C LYS A 111 29.27 1.98 -21.53
N GLY A 112 28.87 3.25 -21.73
CA GLY A 112 27.68 3.63 -22.51
C GLY A 112 26.38 3.53 -21.75
N ALA A 113 26.38 3.22 -20.45
CA ALA A 113 25.17 3.30 -19.62
C ALA A 113 24.88 4.77 -19.28
N VAL A 114 23.62 5.17 -19.39
CA VAL A 114 23.20 6.55 -19.13
C VAL A 114 22.49 6.63 -17.79
N LYS A 115 23.07 7.39 -16.86
CA LYS A 115 22.44 7.74 -15.60
C LYS A 115 21.63 9.02 -15.79
N VAL A 116 20.34 8.98 -15.40
CA VAL A 116 19.43 10.11 -15.50
C VAL A 116 19.13 10.63 -14.11
N ASN A 117 19.30 11.94 -13.94
CA ASN A 117 18.83 12.68 -12.75
C ASN A 117 17.57 13.46 -13.13
N VAL A 118 16.65 13.60 -12.18
CA VAL A 118 15.43 14.38 -12.34
C VAL A 118 15.30 15.36 -11.18
N ARG A 119 14.85 16.58 -11.49
CA ARG A 119 14.47 17.59 -10.51
C ARG A 119 13.07 18.10 -10.86
N PHE A 120 12.23 18.22 -9.83
CA PHE A 120 10.88 18.76 -9.94
C PHE A 120 10.65 19.81 -8.86
N TRP A 121 10.23 21.02 -9.26
CA TRP A 121 9.99 22.12 -8.32
C TRP A 121 8.91 23.05 -8.85
N LYS A 122 8.38 23.90 -7.98
CA LYS A 122 7.47 25.01 -8.30
C LYS A 122 8.05 26.33 -7.84
N VAL A 123 7.53 27.44 -8.41
CA VAL A 123 7.78 28.77 -7.90
C VAL A 123 6.54 29.30 -7.21
N GLU A 124 6.67 29.63 -5.94
CA GLU A 124 5.61 30.17 -5.11
C GLU A 124 6.13 31.39 -4.34
N ASN A 125 5.43 32.53 -4.46
CA ASN A 125 5.85 33.80 -3.86
C ASN A 125 7.29 34.23 -4.24
N GLY A 126 7.72 33.91 -5.46
CA GLY A 126 9.06 34.22 -5.95
C GLY A 126 10.19 33.32 -5.44
N GLN A 127 9.86 32.26 -4.69
CA GLN A 127 10.81 31.30 -4.17
C GLN A 127 10.61 29.92 -4.82
N GLU A 128 11.73 29.22 -5.06
CA GLU A 128 11.68 27.83 -5.51
C GLU A 128 11.33 26.92 -4.34
N VAL A 129 10.34 26.07 -4.54
CA VAL A 129 9.92 25.02 -3.61
C VAL A 129 10.17 23.68 -4.30
N ASP A 130 11.13 22.93 -3.79
CA ASP A 130 11.44 21.60 -4.31
C ASP A 130 10.33 20.61 -3.97
N LEU A 131 9.98 19.78 -4.97
CA LEU A 131 8.94 18.77 -4.91
C LEU A 131 9.49 17.37 -5.21
N HIS A 132 10.82 17.23 -5.36
CA HIS A 132 11.42 15.95 -5.67
C HIS A 132 11.32 14.97 -4.50
N GLY A 133 11.24 13.66 -4.80
CA GLY A 133 11.33 12.58 -3.83
C GLY A 133 12.79 12.24 -3.50
N GLU A 134 12.97 11.22 -2.67
CA GLU A 134 14.30 10.76 -2.23
C GLU A 134 15.17 10.25 -3.40
N ASP A 135 14.53 9.72 -4.44
CA ASP A 135 15.20 9.19 -5.62
C ASP A 135 14.44 9.53 -6.93
N ARG A 136 14.93 8.99 -8.05
CA ARG A 136 14.30 9.18 -9.37
C ARG A 136 12.90 8.61 -9.44
N ASP A 137 12.67 7.43 -8.87
CA ASP A 137 11.36 6.75 -8.93
C ASP A 137 10.33 7.43 -8.03
N ALA A 138 10.73 7.87 -6.85
CA ALA A 138 9.92 8.68 -5.95
C ALA A 138 9.56 10.03 -6.58
N THR A 139 10.53 10.70 -7.23
CA THR A 139 10.26 11.95 -7.96
C THR A 139 9.31 11.73 -9.14
N ASN A 140 9.48 10.63 -9.89
CA ASN A 140 8.57 10.28 -10.97
C ASN A 140 7.15 9.97 -10.45
N ALA A 141 7.01 9.40 -9.27
CA ALA A 141 5.71 9.20 -8.61
C ALA A 141 5.05 10.56 -8.31
N VAL A 142 5.77 11.48 -7.71
CA VAL A 142 5.25 12.85 -7.44
C VAL A 142 4.84 13.55 -8.73
N ILE A 143 5.64 13.48 -9.80
CA ILE A 143 5.26 14.07 -11.10
C ILE A 143 3.95 13.47 -11.62
N ARG A 144 3.77 12.15 -11.50
CA ARG A 144 2.52 11.47 -11.91
C ARG A 144 1.31 11.94 -11.09
N ASP A 145 1.49 12.22 -9.81
CA ASP A 145 0.43 12.76 -8.97
C ASP A 145 -0.06 14.14 -9.45
N TYR A 146 0.85 14.94 -10.01
CA TYR A 146 0.53 16.26 -10.55
C TYR A 146 0.00 16.24 -11.98
N LEU A 147 0.52 15.39 -12.85
CA LEU A 147 0.27 15.44 -14.30
C LEU A 147 -0.48 14.23 -14.86
N GLY A 148 -0.73 13.22 -14.04
CA GLY A 148 -1.33 11.95 -14.47
C GLY A 148 -0.29 10.96 -15.01
N THR A 149 -0.75 9.88 -15.63
CA THR A 149 0.11 8.83 -16.18
C THR A 149 0.51 9.11 -17.63
N TYR A 150 1.58 8.45 -18.08
CA TYR A 150 2.00 8.48 -19.48
C TYR A 150 0.88 8.02 -20.43
N ASP A 151 0.19 6.96 -20.08
CA ASP A 151 -0.87 6.40 -20.91
C ASP A 151 -2.06 7.35 -21.01
N ASP A 152 -2.44 8.02 -19.93
CA ASP A 152 -3.45 9.08 -19.93
C ASP A 152 -3.03 10.23 -20.85
N PHE A 153 -1.77 10.68 -20.77
CA PHE A 153 -1.25 11.77 -21.58
C PHE A 153 -1.25 11.43 -23.07
N ILE A 154 -0.79 10.23 -23.44
CA ILE A 154 -0.79 9.78 -24.85
C ILE A 154 -2.20 9.71 -25.41
N LEU A 155 -3.12 9.09 -24.64
CA LEU A 155 -4.51 8.91 -25.12
C LEU A 155 -5.29 10.21 -25.22
N THR A 156 -4.95 11.20 -24.42
CA THR A 156 -5.76 12.43 -24.26
C THR A 156 -5.16 13.63 -24.96
N SER A 157 -3.85 13.71 -25.02
CA SER A 157 -3.14 14.91 -25.48
C SER A 157 -2.36 14.67 -26.77
N LEU A 158 -1.98 13.43 -27.07
CA LEU A 158 -1.21 13.10 -28.24
C LEU A 158 -1.95 12.05 -29.10
N SER A 159 -2.36 12.44 -30.31
CA SER A 159 -2.78 11.50 -31.34
C SER A 159 -1.55 11.06 -32.13
N ILE A 160 -0.89 9.99 -31.69
CA ILE A 160 0.28 9.46 -32.39
C ILE A 160 -0.18 8.42 -33.42
N GLN A 161 0.07 8.70 -34.67
CA GLN A 161 -0.14 7.74 -35.76
C GLN A 161 1.01 6.74 -35.76
N SER A 162 1.03 5.77 -34.86
CA SER A 162 1.99 4.67 -34.98
C SER A 162 1.67 3.45 -34.13
N GLY A 163 1.77 2.31 -34.80
CA GLY A 163 2.11 1.02 -34.22
C GLY A 163 0.99 0.30 -33.47
N LYS A 164 1.06 -0.98 -33.51
CA LYS A 164 0.09 -1.99 -33.05
C LYS A 164 -0.44 -1.88 -31.59
N ASN A 165 0.00 -0.93 -30.80
CA ASN A 165 -0.37 -0.84 -29.38
C ASN A 165 -0.90 0.53 -28.90
N ASN A 166 -0.96 1.54 -29.75
CA ASN A 166 -1.51 2.86 -29.40
C ASN A 166 -2.74 3.14 -30.29
N GLY A 167 -3.77 2.34 -30.14
CA GLY A 167 -5.04 2.58 -30.81
C GLY A 167 -5.58 3.95 -30.42
N SER A 168 -5.99 4.73 -31.42
CA SER A 168 -6.81 5.91 -31.20
C SER A 168 -7.99 5.52 -30.28
N VAL A 169 -8.47 6.43 -29.46
CA VAL A 169 -9.73 6.25 -28.69
C VAL A 169 -10.86 5.77 -29.60
N ILE A 170 -10.81 6.13 -30.89
CA ILE A 170 -11.77 5.70 -31.91
C ILE A 170 -11.67 4.20 -32.20
N ASP A 171 -10.48 3.63 -32.17
CA ASP A 171 -10.21 2.22 -32.47
C ASP A 171 -10.35 1.30 -31.24
N MET A 172 -10.55 1.86 -30.06
CA MET A 172 -10.77 1.10 -28.83
C MET A 172 -12.09 0.36 -28.81
N GLY A 173 -12.13 -0.80 -28.16
CA GLY A 173 -13.35 -1.51 -27.85
C GLY A 173 -14.29 -0.68 -26.96
N ASN A 174 -15.59 -1.00 -26.99
CA ASN A 174 -16.59 -0.22 -26.24
C ASN A 174 -16.31 -0.21 -24.73
N THR A 175 -15.83 -1.30 -24.18
CA THR A 175 -15.48 -1.42 -22.74
C THR A 175 -14.30 -0.52 -22.41
N ASP A 176 -13.19 -0.62 -23.15
CA ASP A 176 -11.97 0.15 -22.91
C ASP A 176 -12.23 1.66 -23.09
N ARG A 177 -13.06 2.02 -24.06
CA ARG A 177 -13.47 3.43 -24.28
C ARG A 177 -14.32 3.94 -23.12
N LYS A 178 -15.24 3.13 -22.59
CA LYS A 178 -16.05 3.48 -21.43
C LYS A 178 -15.19 3.67 -20.19
N ASP A 179 -14.23 2.76 -19.97
CA ASP A 179 -13.31 2.82 -18.82
C ASP A 179 -12.40 4.05 -18.90
N LEU A 180 -11.89 4.36 -20.09
CA LEU A 180 -11.13 5.58 -20.34
C LEU A 180 -11.96 6.83 -20.05
N LEU A 181 -13.19 6.91 -20.53
CA LEU A 181 -14.09 8.04 -20.28
C LEU A 181 -14.43 8.16 -18.78
N ALA A 182 -14.73 7.04 -18.11
CA ALA A 182 -14.98 7.00 -16.67
C ALA A 182 -13.77 7.52 -15.87
N GLN A 183 -12.57 7.15 -16.30
CA GLN A 183 -11.32 7.63 -15.73
C GLN A 183 -11.14 9.14 -15.93
N PHE A 184 -11.42 9.65 -17.12
CA PHE A 184 -11.40 11.07 -17.44
C PHE A 184 -12.37 11.90 -16.61
N MET A 185 -13.57 11.38 -16.44
CA MET A 185 -14.62 12.03 -15.66
C MET A 185 -14.42 11.88 -14.14
N GLY A 186 -13.35 11.21 -13.71
CA GLY A 186 -13.10 10.94 -12.30
C GLY A 186 -14.12 9.97 -11.67
N LEU A 187 -14.82 9.18 -12.49
CA LEU A 187 -15.86 8.26 -12.02
C LEU A 187 -15.30 6.97 -11.44
N ALA A 188 -14.04 6.65 -11.70
CA ALA A 188 -13.37 5.46 -11.18
C ALA A 188 -13.42 5.36 -9.64
N ILE A 189 -13.52 6.51 -8.94
CA ILE A 189 -13.70 6.54 -7.50
C ILE A 189 -15.01 5.87 -7.05
N PHE A 190 -16.09 6.05 -7.80
CA PHE A 190 -17.39 5.46 -7.46
C PHE A 190 -17.38 3.94 -7.63
N ASP A 191 -16.69 3.42 -8.65
CA ASP A 191 -16.52 1.98 -8.84
C ASP A 191 -15.71 1.34 -7.71
N ARG A 192 -14.69 2.05 -7.21
CA ARG A 192 -13.90 1.59 -6.06
C ARG A 192 -14.69 1.64 -4.77
N LEU A 193 -15.42 2.72 -4.52
CA LEU A 193 -16.30 2.83 -3.37
C LEU A 193 -17.37 1.74 -3.38
N TYR A 194 -17.92 1.46 -4.56
CA TYR A 194 -18.87 0.36 -4.73
C TYR A 194 -18.24 -1.00 -4.43
N THR A 195 -17.06 -1.27 -4.98
CA THR A 195 -16.34 -2.53 -4.75
C THR A 195 -16.00 -2.74 -3.29
N GLU A 196 -15.46 -1.72 -2.62
CA GLU A 196 -15.11 -1.78 -1.19
C GLU A 196 -16.36 -1.91 -0.31
N SER A 197 -17.42 -1.16 -0.64
CA SER A 197 -18.71 -1.25 0.06
C SER A 197 -19.33 -2.63 -0.11
N ASN A 198 -19.32 -3.18 -1.31
CA ASN A 198 -19.87 -4.51 -1.60
C ASN A 198 -19.07 -5.63 -0.91
N LYS A 199 -17.75 -5.49 -0.83
CA LYS A 199 -16.91 -6.41 -0.05
C LYS A 199 -17.33 -6.42 1.43
N ARG A 200 -17.45 -5.25 2.05
CA ARG A 200 -17.90 -5.12 3.45
C ARG A 200 -19.31 -5.63 3.66
N TYR A 201 -20.20 -5.33 2.72
CA TYR A 201 -21.56 -5.86 2.76
C TYR A 201 -21.57 -7.38 2.76
N ASN A 202 -20.81 -8.01 1.87
CA ASN A 202 -20.74 -9.47 1.78
C ASN A 202 -20.12 -10.11 3.04
N GLU A 203 -19.10 -9.50 3.63
CA GLU A 203 -18.50 -9.93 4.90
C GLU A 203 -19.52 -9.88 6.04
N LEU A 204 -20.24 -8.77 6.17
CA LEU A 204 -21.28 -8.61 7.21
C LEU A 204 -22.49 -9.51 6.96
N ALA A 205 -22.91 -9.66 5.70
CA ALA A 205 -24.00 -10.56 5.33
C ALA A 205 -23.66 -12.03 5.63
N ALA A 206 -22.42 -12.45 5.40
CA ALA A 206 -21.96 -13.79 5.75
C ALA A 206 -21.98 -14.01 7.29
N GLN A 207 -21.50 -13.03 8.07
CA GLN A 207 -21.59 -13.08 9.53
C GLN A 207 -23.04 -13.13 10.03
N LEU A 208 -23.88 -12.27 9.50
CA LEU A 208 -25.31 -12.25 9.86
C LEU A 208 -25.99 -13.57 9.57
N LYS A 209 -25.68 -14.21 8.44
CA LYS A 209 -26.23 -15.52 8.08
C LYS A 209 -25.84 -16.61 9.07
N VAL A 210 -24.63 -16.57 9.65
CA VAL A 210 -24.23 -17.49 10.71
C VAL A 210 -25.09 -17.30 11.94
N TYR A 211 -25.31 -16.05 12.36
CA TYR A 211 -26.15 -15.76 13.53
C TYR A 211 -27.65 -16.07 13.31
N GLN A 212 -28.16 -15.83 12.12
CA GLN A 212 -29.58 -16.12 11.79
C GLN A 212 -29.91 -17.63 11.81
N ASN A 213 -28.92 -18.49 11.59
CA ASN A 213 -29.10 -19.94 11.60
C ASN A 213 -28.95 -20.56 12.99
N ILE A 214 -28.67 -19.77 14.04
CA ILE A 214 -28.57 -20.24 15.42
C ILE A 214 -29.94 -20.11 16.08
N ASP A 215 -30.48 -21.22 16.52
CA ASP A 215 -31.64 -21.22 17.40
C ASP A 215 -31.22 -20.89 18.84
N TYR A 216 -31.21 -19.61 19.12
CA TYR A 216 -30.77 -19.10 20.43
C TYR A 216 -31.69 -19.56 21.54
N ALA A 217 -33.00 -19.79 21.30
CA ALA A 217 -33.94 -20.27 22.30
C ALA A 217 -33.54 -21.68 22.76
N LYS A 218 -33.26 -22.56 21.81
CA LYS A 218 -32.79 -23.92 22.10
C LYS A 218 -31.41 -23.94 22.79
N LEU A 219 -30.50 -23.11 22.35
CA LEU A 219 -29.16 -22.98 22.96
C LEU A 219 -29.26 -22.49 24.42
N ILE A 220 -30.10 -21.52 24.70
CA ILE A 220 -30.35 -21.02 26.07
C ILE A 220 -30.93 -22.14 26.94
N GLU A 221 -31.90 -22.92 26.43
CA GLU A 221 -32.47 -24.01 27.17
C GLU A 221 -31.42 -25.12 27.50
N GLU A 222 -30.58 -25.50 26.52
CA GLU A 222 -29.53 -26.49 26.73
C GLU A 222 -28.49 -25.99 27.74
N LEU A 223 -28.07 -24.73 27.65
CA LEU A 223 -27.12 -24.13 28.59
C LEU A 223 -27.74 -24.00 30.00
N SER A 224 -28.98 -23.65 30.13
CA SER A 224 -29.67 -23.58 31.43
C SER A 224 -29.71 -24.94 32.12
N LYS A 225 -30.08 -26.02 31.40
CA LYS A 225 -30.04 -27.38 31.92
C LYS A 225 -28.63 -27.81 32.36
N SER A 226 -27.61 -27.42 31.58
CA SER A 226 -26.23 -27.73 31.93
C SER A 226 -25.78 -26.97 33.17
N ILE A 227 -26.19 -25.71 33.34
CA ILE A 227 -25.89 -24.92 34.56
C ILE A 227 -26.54 -25.57 35.77
N GLU A 228 -27.84 -25.97 35.70
CA GLU A 228 -28.54 -26.62 36.80
C GLU A 228 -27.88 -27.94 37.21
N ALA A 229 -27.46 -28.77 36.23
CA ALA A 229 -26.80 -30.03 36.48
C ALA A 229 -25.42 -29.80 37.15
N ASN A 230 -24.62 -28.82 36.65
CA ASN A 230 -23.35 -28.48 37.24
C ASN A 230 -23.49 -27.88 38.65
N GLN A 231 -24.53 -27.10 38.90
CA GLN A 231 -24.79 -26.55 40.25
C GLN A 231 -25.13 -27.65 41.23
N SER A 232 -25.95 -28.66 40.79
CA SER A 232 -26.24 -29.84 41.62
C SER A 232 -25.02 -30.64 41.97
N LEU A 233 -24.17 -30.94 40.98
CA LEU A 233 -22.89 -31.64 41.16
C LEU A 233 -21.94 -30.87 42.07
N TYR A 234 -21.87 -29.55 41.91
CA TYR A 234 -21.06 -28.70 42.78
C TYR A 234 -21.52 -28.79 44.25
N ASN A 235 -22.83 -28.70 44.50
CA ASN A 235 -23.40 -28.80 45.84
C ASN A 235 -23.10 -30.18 46.48
N GLU A 236 -23.29 -31.26 45.71
CA GLU A 236 -22.97 -32.62 46.12
C GLU A 236 -21.50 -32.80 46.50
N THR A 237 -20.61 -32.27 45.65
CA THR A 237 -19.18 -32.31 45.88
C THR A 237 -18.77 -31.51 47.12
N GLN A 238 -19.39 -30.38 47.38
CA GLN A 238 -19.18 -29.57 48.58
C GLN A 238 -19.57 -30.36 49.84
N ILE A 239 -20.69 -31.06 49.83
CA ILE A 239 -21.12 -31.94 50.96
C ILE A 239 -20.09 -33.04 51.20
N GLN A 240 -19.63 -33.69 50.12
CA GLN A 240 -18.57 -34.71 50.25
C GLN A 240 -17.26 -34.18 50.82
N ILE A 241 -16.83 -32.99 50.35
CA ILE A 241 -15.63 -32.33 50.92
C ILE A 241 -15.77 -32.06 52.39
N GLU A 242 -16.93 -31.59 52.84
CA GLU A 242 -17.15 -31.29 54.24
C GLU A 242 -17.17 -32.57 55.10
N ALA A 243 -17.79 -33.66 54.59
CA ALA A 243 -17.76 -34.94 55.25
C ALA A 243 -16.33 -35.53 55.36
N VAL A 244 -15.53 -35.36 54.34
CA VAL A 244 -14.09 -35.78 54.39
C VAL A 244 -13.29 -34.94 55.36
N LYS A 245 -13.51 -33.64 55.42
CA LYS A 245 -12.86 -32.75 56.41
C LYS A 245 -13.17 -33.14 57.84
N VAL A 246 -14.43 -33.48 58.15
CA VAL A 246 -14.82 -33.97 59.45
C VAL A 246 -14.06 -35.26 59.79
N LYS A 247 -14.07 -36.25 58.90
CA LYS A 247 -13.32 -37.50 59.10
C LYS A 247 -11.79 -37.26 59.28
N GLN A 248 -11.25 -36.34 58.55
CA GLN A 248 -9.85 -35.95 58.69
C GLN A 248 -9.55 -35.34 60.06
N THR A 249 -10.44 -34.48 60.55
CA THR A 249 -10.28 -33.85 61.88
C THR A 249 -10.39 -34.92 63.00
N GLU A 250 -11.39 -35.84 62.88
CA GLU A 250 -11.53 -36.95 63.81
C GLU A 250 -10.31 -37.88 63.81
N ALA A 251 -9.76 -38.20 62.62
CA ALA A 251 -8.55 -39.01 62.50
C ALA A 251 -7.33 -38.31 63.12
N GLN A 252 -7.16 -37.01 62.88
CA GLN A 252 -6.11 -36.19 63.49
C GLN A 252 -6.23 -36.19 65.03
N GLN A 253 -7.43 -36.04 65.55
CA GLN A 253 -7.67 -36.10 66.99
C GLN A 253 -7.29 -37.47 67.58
N ARG A 254 -7.67 -38.58 66.92
CA ARG A 254 -7.27 -39.92 67.35
C ARG A 254 -5.77 -40.09 67.37
N VAL A 255 -5.03 -39.58 66.36
CA VAL A 255 -3.57 -39.62 66.35
C VAL A 255 -2.99 -38.85 67.51
N VAL A 256 -3.53 -37.70 67.85
CA VAL A 256 -3.12 -36.91 69.02
C VAL A 256 -3.36 -37.66 70.31
N ASP A 257 -4.53 -38.27 70.45
CA ASP A 257 -4.91 -38.99 71.68
C ASP A 257 -4.08 -40.29 71.87
N GLU A 258 -3.84 -41.04 70.80
CA GLU A 258 -2.95 -42.23 70.78
C GLU A 258 -1.49 -41.82 71.04
N THR A 259 -1.05 -40.71 70.56
CA THR A 259 0.31 -40.19 70.80
C THR A 259 0.51 -39.80 72.32
N LYS A 260 -0.58 -39.28 72.94
CA LYS A 260 -0.52 -39.02 74.39
C LYS A 260 -0.44 -40.28 75.23
N ASN A 261 -1.04 -41.38 74.74
CA ASN A 261 -1.04 -42.69 75.40
C ASN A 261 0.21 -43.51 75.13
N LEU A 262 1.05 -43.08 74.22
CA LEU A 262 2.36 -43.75 74.05
C LEU A 262 3.16 -43.58 75.26
N ILE A 263 3.52 -44.73 75.89
CA ILE A 263 4.47 -44.78 77.03
C ILE A 263 5.80 -44.22 76.52
N LYS A 264 6.20 -43.07 77.04
CA LYS A 264 7.54 -42.57 76.80
C LYS A 264 8.55 -43.54 77.40
N ILE A 265 9.24 -44.30 76.55
CA ILE A 265 10.39 -45.10 76.94
C ILE A 265 11.45 -44.08 77.34
N ASP A 266 11.75 -44.07 78.66
CA ASP A 266 12.75 -43.19 79.22
C ASP A 266 14.14 -43.63 78.66
N GLY A 267 14.83 -42.78 77.92
CA GLY A 267 16.07 -43.08 77.23
C GLY A 267 17.23 -43.48 78.03
N ASN A 268 17.02 -43.68 79.39
CA ASN A 268 18.00 -44.09 80.36
C ASN A 268 17.96 -45.57 80.71
N ILE A 269 17.23 -46.42 80.01
CA ILE A 269 17.23 -47.86 80.19
C ILE A 269 18.52 -48.42 79.53
N PRO A 270 19.43 -49.09 80.40
CA PRO A 270 20.61 -49.66 79.80
C PRO A 270 20.32 -50.71 78.74
N PRO A 271 21.13 -50.82 77.71
CA PRO A 271 20.82 -51.74 76.52
C PRO A 271 20.62 -53.22 76.94
N LEU A 272 21.10 -53.60 78.08
CA LEU A 272 20.95 -54.98 78.56
C LEU A 272 19.56 -55.33 79.10
N GLU A 273 18.82 -54.36 79.63
CA GLU A 273 17.45 -54.57 80.16
C GLU A 273 16.43 -54.63 79.00
N VAL A 274 16.66 -53.88 77.92
CA VAL A 274 15.84 -53.95 76.72
C VAL A 274 15.93 -55.34 76.02
N SER A 275 17.13 -55.94 76.11
CA SER A 275 17.33 -57.27 75.49
C SER A 275 16.71 -58.42 76.34
N GLN A 276 16.47 -58.24 77.66
CA GLN A 276 15.82 -59.23 78.52
C GLN A 276 14.29 -59.09 78.44
N ALA A 277 13.70 -57.89 78.27
CA ALA A 277 12.27 -57.67 78.08
C ALA A 277 11.70 -58.24 76.75
N ASN A 278 12.53 -58.41 75.71
CA ASN A 278 12.14 -59.01 74.42
C ASN A 278 12.32 -60.53 74.37
N LYS A 279 12.68 -61.23 75.50
CA LYS A 279 12.82 -62.64 75.61
C LYS A 279 11.82 -63.32 76.59
N GLY A 280 10.82 -62.58 77.04
CA GLY A 280 9.69 -63.03 77.80
C GLY A 280 8.43 -63.22 77.02
#